data_06a4f4b3a6e84053ebdc9f6e5a981dc8
#
_entry.id   06a4f4b3a6e84053ebdc9f6e5a981dc8
#
_cell.length_a   1.000
_cell.length_b   1.000
_cell.length_c   1.000
_cell.angle_alpha   90.00
_cell.angle_beta   90.00
_cell.angle_gamma   90.00
#
_symmetry.space_group_name_H-M   'P 1'
#
loop_
_entity.id
_entity.type
_entity.pdbx_description
1 polymer ?
#
loop_
_entity_poly.entity_id
_entity_poly.type
_entity_poly.pdbx_seq_one_letter_code
_entity_poly.pdbx_strand_id
1 'polypeptide(L)'
;MYSFVARQPILDQHQRPVAYELLFREGLSNQFPNVSAEHATTCLIAEQFLSQPIQQLVGEHACYINFPYSLILNGLADSLPVEQVVIEILEDAEPDEQLLASVIRLKNKGHRLALDDFTLDPRWESFLPYIDIIKFDFRLTSHEEIAAYIEQHRNSHLIYLAEKVETHQEFLAAQKMGFSLF
;
A
#
# COMPACT_ATOMS: atom_id res chain seq x y z
N MET A 1 -6.98 -27.05 -1.19
CA MET A 1 -7.56 -25.80 -1.67
C MET A 1 -6.43 -25.07 -2.33
N TYR A 2 -6.57 -24.61 -3.56
CA TYR A 2 -5.48 -23.88 -4.22
C TYR A 2 -5.69 -22.39 -3.97
N SER A 3 -4.68 -21.73 -3.42
CA SER A 3 -4.60 -20.29 -3.31
C SER A 3 -3.74 -19.73 -4.44
N PHE A 4 -4.01 -18.52 -4.84
CA PHE A 4 -3.26 -17.82 -5.87
C PHE A 4 -2.90 -16.43 -5.38
N VAL A 5 -1.77 -15.93 -5.83
CA VAL A 5 -1.39 -14.53 -5.64
C VAL A 5 -1.47 -13.83 -6.99
N ALA A 6 -2.34 -12.85 -7.10
CA ALA A 6 -2.33 -11.91 -8.22
C ALA A 6 -1.31 -10.80 -7.92
N ARG A 7 -0.68 -10.27 -8.96
CA ARG A 7 0.16 -9.09 -8.86
C ARG A 7 -0.38 -7.99 -9.75
N GLN A 8 -0.54 -6.82 -9.18
CA GLN A 8 -0.91 -5.60 -9.89
C GLN A 8 0.32 -4.71 -10.01
N PRO A 9 0.73 -4.29 -11.22
CA PRO A 9 1.89 -3.44 -11.37
C PRO A 9 1.60 -2.02 -10.87
N ILE A 10 2.56 -1.45 -10.15
CA ILE A 10 2.63 -0.03 -9.82
C ILE A 10 3.60 0.61 -10.78
N LEU A 11 3.15 1.63 -11.49
CA LEU A 11 3.87 2.26 -12.58
C LEU A 11 4.45 3.62 -12.16
N ASP A 12 5.58 3.99 -12.76
CA ASP A 12 6.13 5.36 -12.65
C ASP A 12 5.45 6.33 -13.63
N GLN A 13 5.87 7.59 -13.62
CA GLN A 13 5.40 8.64 -14.53
C GLN A 13 5.70 8.35 -16.01
N HIS A 14 6.57 7.40 -16.31
CA HIS A 14 6.89 6.93 -17.66
C HIS A 14 6.15 5.63 -18.00
N GLN A 15 5.17 5.23 -17.18
CA GLN A 15 4.39 3.99 -17.33
C GLN A 15 5.25 2.72 -17.28
N ARG A 16 6.37 2.73 -16.56
CA ARG A 16 7.22 1.57 -16.35
C ARG A 16 6.92 0.95 -14.99
N PRO A 17 6.80 -0.38 -14.90
CA PRO A 17 6.63 -1.05 -13.61
C PRO A 17 7.82 -0.75 -12.68
N VAL A 18 7.54 -0.31 -11.46
CA VAL A 18 8.53 -0.02 -10.41
C VAL A 18 8.28 -0.83 -9.15
N ALA A 19 7.08 -1.35 -8.99
CA ALA A 19 6.68 -2.22 -7.89
C ALA A 19 5.47 -3.06 -8.29
N TYR A 20 5.04 -3.96 -7.41
CA TYR A 20 3.81 -4.74 -7.58
C TYR A 20 3.05 -4.78 -6.26
N GLU A 21 1.75 -4.59 -6.30
CA GLU A 21 0.86 -4.95 -5.22
C GLU A 21 0.53 -6.44 -5.31
N LEU A 22 0.63 -7.15 -4.18
CA LEU A 22 0.32 -8.58 -4.09
C LEU A 22 -1.05 -8.78 -3.47
N LEU A 23 -1.93 -9.38 -4.25
CA LEU A 23 -3.33 -9.58 -3.90
C LEU A 23 -3.62 -11.06 -3.75
N PHE A 24 -4.01 -11.47 -2.55
CA PHE A 24 -4.43 -12.83 -2.29
C PHE A 24 -5.72 -13.16 -3.06
N ARG A 25 -5.78 -14.36 -3.65
CA ARG A 25 -6.95 -14.87 -4.36
C ARG A 25 -7.19 -16.32 -3.97
N GLU A 26 -8.42 -16.65 -3.68
CA GLU A 26 -8.85 -18.02 -3.40
C GLU A 26 -9.64 -18.56 -4.58
N GLY A 27 -9.17 -19.69 -5.16
CA GLY A 27 -9.79 -20.29 -6.33
C GLY A 27 -9.53 -19.54 -7.65
N LEU A 28 -10.23 -19.94 -8.71
CA LEU A 28 -10.04 -19.43 -10.07
C LEU A 28 -10.77 -18.11 -10.37
N SER A 29 -11.53 -17.57 -9.41
CA SER A 29 -12.25 -16.30 -9.59
C SER A 29 -11.31 -15.12 -9.36
N ASN A 30 -11.33 -14.13 -10.25
CA ASN A 30 -10.56 -12.89 -10.09
C ASN A 30 -11.29 -11.91 -9.14
N GLN A 31 -11.77 -12.41 -7.99
CA GLN A 31 -12.42 -11.61 -6.95
C GLN A 31 -11.69 -11.83 -5.63
N PHE A 32 -11.74 -10.83 -4.75
CA PHE A 32 -11.26 -11.01 -3.39
C PHE A 32 -12.06 -12.14 -2.73
N PRO A 33 -11.42 -13.14 -2.10
CA PRO A 33 -12.12 -14.25 -1.49
C PRO A 33 -12.96 -13.78 -0.29
N ASN A 34 -14.01 -14.54 0.03
CA ASN A 34 -14.83 -14.27 1.21
C ASN A 34 -14.13 -14.78 2.49
N VAL A 35 -12.95 -14.23 2.75
CA VAL A 35 -12.14 -14.51 3.95
C VAL A 35 -11.74 -13.18 4.61
N SER A 36 -11.36 -13.22 5.90
CA SER A 36 -10.88 -12.01 6.55
C SER A 36 -9.56 -11.52 5.94
N ALA A 37 -9.31 -10.21 6.01
CA ALA A 37 -8.07 -9.62 5.56
C ALA A 37 -6.85 -10.22 6.29
N GLU A 38 -6.98 -10.54 7.60
CA GLU A 38 -5.94 -11.23 8.37
C GLU A 38 -5.59 -12.59 7.79
N HIS A 39 -6.61 -13.37 7.42
CA HIS A 39 -6.40 -14.69 6.82
C HIS A 39 -5.70 -14.56 5.46
N ALA A 40 -6.18 -13.67 4.61
CA ALA A 40 -5.60 -13.41 3.30
C ALA A 40 -4.13 -13.01 3.40
N THR A 41 -3.80 -12.03 4.25
CA THR A 41 -2.43 -11.56 4.46
C THR A 41 -1.54 -12.65 5.07
N THR A 42 -2.04 -13.40 6.06
CA THR A 42 -1.28 -14.49 6.69
C THR A 42 -0.96 -15.60 5.69
N CYS A 43 -1.92 -16.01 4.86
CA CYS A 43 -1.70 -16.99 3.81
C CYS A 43 -0.69 -16.51 2.77
N LEU A 44 -0.82 -15.25 2.32
CA LEU A 44 0.11 -14.66 1.37
C LEU A 44 1.55 -14.68 1.92
N ILE A 45 1.75 -14.25 3.17
CA ILE A 45 3.07 -14.26 3.80
C ILE A 45 3.60 -15.70 3.93
N ALA A 46 2.80 -16.63 4.43
CA ALA A 46 3.22 -18.02 4.60
C ALA A 46 3.61 -18.68 3.28
N GLU A 47 2.86 -18.45 2.22
CA GLU A 47 3.13 -19.06 0.91
C GLU A 47 4.30 -18.41 0.19
N GLN A 48 4.41 -17.06 0.22
CA GLN A 48 5.37 -16.33 -0.60
C GLN A 48 6.72 -16.10 0.09
N PHE A 49 6.75 -16.01 1.42
CA PHE A 49 8.01 -15.78 2.13
C PHE A 49 8.60 -17.02 2.79
N LEU A 50 7.75 -18.03 3.08
CA LEU A 50 8.21 -19.29 3.69
C LEU A 50 8.39 -20.41 2.67
N SER A 51 7.67 -20.40 1.55
CA SER A 51 7.65 -21.48 0.57
C SER A 51 8.44 -21.20 -0.70
N GLN A 52 8.53 -19.95 -1.14
CA GLN A 52 9.23 -19.54 -2.36
C GLN A 52 9.87 -18.15 -2.18
N PRO A 53 11.00 -17.87 -2.85
CA PRO A 53 11.56 -16.52 -2.85
C PRO A 53 10.62 -15.54 -3.55
N ILE A 54 10.28 -14.44 -2.89
CA ILE A 54 9.40 -13.38 -3.41
C ILE A 54 9.89 -12.84 -4.76
N GLN A 55 11.21 -12.90 -5.03
CA GLN A 55 11.82 -12.50 -6.28
C GLN A 55 11.29 -13.25 -7.50
N GLN A 56 10.76 -14.46 -7.33
CA GLN A 56 10.14 -15.20 -8.45
C GLN A 56 8.84 -14.53 -8.91
N LEU A 57 8.16 -13.79 -8.02
CA LEU A 57 6.91 -13.09 -8.35
C LEU A 57 7.17 -11.67 -8.87
N VAL A 58 8.08 -10.94 -8.23
CA VAL A 58 8.23 -9.50 -8.48
C VAL A 58 9.60 -9.12 -9.07
N GLY A 59 10.51 -10.09 -9.24
CA GLY A 59 11.89 -9.83 -9.71
C GLY A 59 12.65 -8.97 -8.69
N GLU A 60 13.34 -7.95 -9.19
CA GLU A 60 14.07 -6.98 -8.37
C GLU A 60 13.18 -5.85 -7.81
N HIS A 61 11.88 -5.85 -8.13
CA HIS A 61 10.95 -4.80 -7.71
C HIS A 61 10.47 -5.03 -6.27
N ALA A 62 10.05 -3.94 -5.64
CA ALA A 62 9.36 -4.03 -4.37
C ALA A 62 7.94 -4.61 -4.53
N CYS A 63 7.43 -5.19 -3.46
CA CYS A 63 6.04 -5.61 -3.38
C CYS A 63 5.32 -4.90 -2.25
N TYR A 64 4.10 -4.50 -2.52
CA TYR A 64 3.18 -3.90 -1.57
C TYR A 64 2.26 -5.01 -1.04
N ILE A 65 2.06 -5.03 0.27
CA ILE A 65 1.25 -6.05 0.95
C ILE A 65 0.33 -5.36 1.94
N ASN A 66 -0.95 -5.67 1.81
CA ASN A 66 -2.02 -5.18 2.67
C ASN A 66 -1.94 -5.78 4.07
N PHE A 67 -1.87 -4.93 5.09
CA PHE A 67 -1.82 -5.33 6.48
C PHE A 67 -3.00 -4.76 7.26
N PRO A 68 -3.93 -5.64 7.71
CA PRO A 68 -4.96 -5.25 8.66
C PRO A 68 -4.34 -4.76 9.98
N TYR A 69 -5.06 -3.91 10.68
CA TYR A 69 -4.69 -3.35 11.99
C TYR A 69 -4.15 -4.40 12.96
N SER A 70 -4.86 -5.53 13.12
CA SER A 70 -4.47 -6.59 14.04
C SER A 70 -3.10 -7.21 13.74
N LEU A 71 -2.75 -7.37 12.44
CA LEU A 71 -1.47 -7.95 12.03
C LEU A 71 -0.30 -6.98 12.16
N ILE A 72 -0.55 -5.67 12.10
CA ILE A 72 0.45 -4.64 12.40
C ILE A 72 0.76 -4.65 13.91
N LEU A 73 -0.27 -4.72 14.76
CA LEU A 73 -0.10 -4.73 16.21
C LEU A 73 0.62 -5.98 16.71
N ASN A 74 0.30 -7.15 16.18
CA ASN A 74 0.93 -8.41 16.63
C ASN A 74 2.37 -8.62 16.14
N GLY A 75 2.88 -7.70 15.29
CA GLY A 75 4.26 -7.69 14.85
C GLY A 75 4.59 -8.68 13.71
N LEU A 76 3.59 -9.22 13.01
CA LEU A 76 3.84 -10.09 11.85
C LEU A 76 4.69 -9.38 10.78
N ALA A 77 4.41 -8.10 10.54
CA ALA A 77 5.15 -7.28 9.59
C ALA A 77 6.63 -7.08 9.93
N ASP A 78 7.00 -7.18 11.20
CA ASP A 78 8.37 -6.94 11.69
C ASP A 78 9.42 -7.92 11.16
N SER A 79 9.00 -9.08 10.66
CA SER A 79 9.87 -10.14 10.14
C SER A 79 10.10 -10.08 8.63
N LEU A 80 9.42 -9.18 7.94
CA LEU A 80 9.50 -9.10 6.48
C LEU A 80 10.78 -8.38 6.03
N PRO A 81 11.29 -8.70 4.82
CA PRO A 81 12.49 -8.06 4.29
C PRO A 81 12.22 -6.59 3.93
N VAL A 82 12.84 -5.67 4.66
CA VAL A 82 12.63 -4.21 4.54
C VAL A 82 12.95 -3.65 3.15
N GLU A 83 13.90 -4.27 2.44
CA GLU A 83 14.30 -3.84 1.09
C GLU A 83 13.24 -4.14 0.01
N GLN A 84 12.42 -5.17 0.25
CA GLN A 84 11.52 -5.72 -0.75
C GLN A 84 10.05 -5.43 -0.47
N VAL A 85 9.67 -5.22 0.80
CA VAL A 85 8.26 -5.09 1.19
C VAL A 85 7.93 -3.67 1.58
N VAL A 86 6.85 -3.15 1.02
CA VAL A 86 6.12 -1.98 1.49
C VAL A 86 4.88 -2.49 2.23
N ILE A 87 4.72 -2.07 3.48
CA ILE A 87 3.59 -2.45 4.31
C ILE A 87 2.47 -1.44 4.06
N GLU A 88 1.33 -1.90 3.56
CA GLU A 88 0.15 -1.08 3.34
C GLU A 88 -0.78 -1.18 4.56
N ILE A 89 -1.06 -0.04 5.16
CA ILE A 89 -2.02 0.09 6.27
C ILE A 89 -3.38 0.32 5.65
N LEU A 90 -4.31 -0.62 5.86
CA LEU A 90 -5.63 -0.56 5.27
C LEU A 90 -6.45 0.61 5.83
N GLU A 91 -7.38 1.11 5.02
CA GLU A 91 -8.25 2.26 5.30
C GLU A 91 -9.19 2.06 6.50
N ASP A 92 -9.50 0.80 6.85
CA ASP A 92 -10.33 0.44 8.00
C ASP A 92 -9.55 0.39 9.33
N ALA A 93 -8.24 0.63 9.30
CA ALA A 93 -7.43 0.68 10.50
C ALA A 93 -7.76 1.91 11.35
N GLU A 94 -8.00 1.71 12.65
CA GLU A 94 -8.23 2.83 13.57
C GLU A 94 -6.91 3.55 13.88
N PRO A 95 -6.78 4.87 13.59
CA PRO A 95 -5.57 5.62 13.84
C PRO A 95 -5.43 6.01 15.32
N ASP A 96 -5.16 5.02 16.15
CA ASP A 96 -5.00 5.16 17.59
C ASP A 96 -3.52 5.14 18.03
N GLU A 97 -3.27 5.30 19.33
CA GLU A 97 -1.93 5.30 19.92
C GLU A 97 -1.21 3.96 19.75
N GLN A 98 -1.92 2.82 19.70
CA GLN A 98 -1.31 1.50 19.55
C GLN A 98 -0.81 1.31 18.12
N LEU A 99 -1.60 1.74 17.13
CA LEU A 99 -1.18 1.74 15.73
C LEU A 99 0.01 2.68 15.53
N LEU A 100 -0.04 3.89 16.10
CA LEU A 100 1.07 4.86 15.98
C LEU A 100 2.37 4.29 16.56
N ALA A 101 2.33 3.68 17.73
CA ALA A 101 3.49 3.03 18.32
C ALA A 101 4.05 1.90 17.42
N SER A 102 3.17 1.13 16.79
CA SER A 102 3.55 0.07 15.84
C SER A 102 4.16 0.61 14.56
N VAL A 103 3.59 1.68 14.00
CA VAL A 103 4.10 2.39 12.82
C VAL A 103 5.51 2.94 13.10
N ILE A 104 5.72 3.60 14.24
CA ILE A 104 7.04 4.09 14.66
C ILE A 104 8.04 2.92 14.79
N ARG A 105 7.63 1.80 15.39
CA ARG A 105 8.46 0.60 15.52
C ARG A 105 8.88 0.05 14.15
N LEU A 106 7.96 -0.08 13.21
CA LEU A 106 8.24 -0.55 11.85
C LEU A 106 9.15 0.41 11.10
N LYS A 107 8.91 1.72 11.21
CA LYS A 107 9.76 2.73 10.60
C LYS A 107 11.19 2.70 11.12
N ASN A 108 11.36 2.54 12.44
CA ASN A 108 12.68 2.40 13.08
C ASN A 108 13.43 1.13 12.66
N LYS A 109 12.72 0.10 12.21
CA LYS A 109 13.31 -1.12 11.61
C LYS A 109 13.69 -0.94 10.13
N GLY A 110 13.33 0.17 9.52
CA GLY A 110 13.63 0.49 8.13
C GLY A 110 12.53 0.12 7.13
N HIS A 111 11.34 -0.29 7.58
CA HIS A 111 10.24 -0.58 6.67
C HIS A 111 9.72 0.68 5.98
N ARG A 112 9.28 0.51 4.75
CA ARG A 112 8.48 1.50 4.03
C ARG A 112 7.01 1.24 4.30
N LEU A 113 6.26 2.34 4.54
CA LEU A 113 4.86 2.29 4.95
C LEU A 113 4.00 3.09 3.98
N ALA A 114 2.86 2.53 3.61
CA ALA A 114 1.85 3.19 2.79
C ALA A 114 0.51 3.27 3.53
N LEU A 115 -0.23 4.35 3.33
CA LEU A 115 -1.65 4.43 3.69
C LEU A 115 -2.49 4.10 2.47
N ASP A 116 -3.38 3.12 2.62
CA ASP A 116 -4.28 2.70 1.56
C ASP A 116 -5.58 3.52 1.55
N ASP A 117 -6.16 3.76 0.36
CA ASP A 117 -7.42 4.48 0.13
C ASP A 117 -7.62 5.69 1.07
N PHE A 118 -6.60 6.56 1.15
CA PHE A 118 -6.57 7.66 2.13
C PHE A 118 -7.68 8.71 1.87
N THR A 119 -8.48 9.00 2.90
CA THR A 119 -9.68 9.85 2.82
C THR A 119 -9.53 11.24 3.46
N LEU A 120 -8.30 11.75 3.62
CA LEU A 120 -8.00 13.07 4.21
C LEU A 120 -8.44 13.22 5.69
N ASP A 121 -8.55 12.12 6.42
CA ASP A 121 -8.91 12.14 7.84
C ASP A 121 -7.78 12.77 8.68
N PRO A 122 -8.04 13.88 9.40
CA PRO A 122 -7.01 14.59 10.18
C PRO A 122 -6.43 13.75 11.34
N ARG A 123 -7.06 12.65 11.74
CA ARG A 123 -6.52 11.75 12.76
C ARG A 123 -5.22 11.10 12.34
N TRP A 124 -4.93 11.03 11.03
CA TRP A 124 -3.69 10.50 10.47
C TRP A 124 -2.51 11.49 10.49
N GLU A 125 -2.72 12.76 10.83
CA GLU A 125 -1.65 13.78 10.82
C GLU A 125 -0.42 13.39 11.67
N SER A 126 -0.63 12.75 12.83
CA SER A 126 0.46 12.28 13.68
C SER A 126 1.25 11.11 13.10
N PHE A 127 0.72 10.42 12.09
CA PHE A 127 1.36 9.30 11.41
C PHE A 127 2.22 9.75 10.23
N LEU A 128 1.90 10.88 9.59
CA LEU A 128 2.55 11.34 8.36
C LEU A 128 4.09 11.42 8.43
N PRO A 129 4.73 11.77 9.57
CA PRO A 129 6.19 11.74 9.67
C PRO A 129 6.80 10.35 9.46
N TYR A 130 6.01 9.28 9.58
CA TYR A 130 6.45 7.88 9.52
C TYR A 130 5.96 7.17 8.26
N ILE A 131 5.10 7.79 7.47
CA ILE A 131 4.54 7.25 6.23
C ILE A 131 5.41 7.68 5.05
N ASP A 132 5.64 6.78 4.10
CA ASP A 132 6.39 7.06 2.88
C ASP A 132 5.48 7.32 1.69
N ILE A 133 4.34 6.60 1.63
CA ILE A 133 3.45 6.61 0.47
C ILE A 133 2.01 6.85 0.95
N ILE A 134 1.29 7.71 0.24
CA ILE A 134 -0.16 7.86 0.39
C ILE A 134 -0.82 7.46 -0.92
N LYS A 135 -1.75 6.49 -0.85
CA LYS A 135 -2.55 6.04 -1.97
C LYS A 135 -3.90 6.75 -1.96
N PHE A 136 -4.28 7.31 -3.08
CA PHE A 136 -5.58 7.95 -3.28
C PHE A 136 -6.36 7.24 -4.37
N ASP A 137 -7.57 6.77 -4.02
CA ASP A 137 -8.54 6.34 -5.02
C ASP A 137 -9.15 7.56 -5.71
N PHE A 138 -8.93 7.67 -7.01
CA PHE A 138 -9.43 8.78 -7.84
C PHE A 138 -10.96 8.83 -7.94
N ARG A 139 -11.67 7.82 -7.45
CA ARG A 139 -13.14 7.74 -7.48
C ARG A 139 -13.77 8.06 -6.13
N LEU A 140 -13.00 7.96 -5.03
CA LEU A 140 -13.53 8.18 -3.69
C LEU A 140 -13.37 9.62 -3.22
N THR A 141 -12.27 10.28 -3.57
CA THR A 141 -11.95 11.63 -3.11
C THR A 141 -11.95 12.60 -4.30
N SER A 142 -12.46 13.83 -4.08
CA SER A 142 -12.48 14.82 -5.16
C SER A 142 -11.06 15.24 -5.56
N HIS A 143 -10.84 15.45 -6.85
CA HIS A 143 -9.54 15.84 -7.38
C HIS A 143 -9.07 17.20 -6.84
N GLU A 144 -9.99 18.10 -6.53
CA GLU A 144 -9.71 19.42 -5.92
C GLU A 144 -9.17 19.26 -4.49
N GLU A 145 -9.77 18.37 -3.70
CA GLU A 145 -9.34 18.11 -2.32
C GLU A 145 -7.98 17.42 -2.30
N ILE A 146 -7.77 16.42 -3.17
CA ILE A 146 -6.48 15.74 -3.33
C ILE A 146 -5.39 16.74 -3.73
N ALA A 147 -5.65 17.59 -4.74
CA ALA A 147 -4.69 18.59 -5.20
C ALA A 147 -4.32 19.59 -4.09
N ALA A 148 -5.30 20.04 -3.33
CA ALA A 148 -5.08 20.94 -2.19
C ALA A 148 -4.23 20.28 -1.10
N TYR A 149 -4.49 19.01 -0.79
CA TYR A 149 -3.73 18.24 0.19
C TYR A 149 -2.27 18.03 -0.27
N ILE A 150 -2.05 17.65 -1.52
CA ILE A 150 -0.69 17.47 -2.08
C ILE A 150 0.08 18.80 -2.06
N GLU A 151 -0.56 19.91 -2.43
CA GLU A 151 0.09 21.25 -2.40
C GLU A 151 0.44 21.68 -0.97
N GLN A 152 -0.42 21.39 0.00
CA GLN A 152 -0.15 21.66 1.42
C GLN A 152 1.09 20.88 1.90
N HIS A 153 1.29 19.65 1.42
CA HIS A 153 2.37 18.75 1.83
C HIS A 153 3.53 18.67 0.83
N ARG A 154 3.61 19.58 -0.17
CA ARG A 154 4.56 19.50 -1.27
C ARG A 154 6.05 19.48 -0.85
N ASN A 155 6.37 19.99 0.33
CA ASN A 155 7.74 20.00 0.88
C ASN A 155 8.01 18.81 1.81
N SER A 156 7.09 17.88 1.92
CA SER A 156 7.25 16.65 2.69
C SER A 156 8.04 15.60 1.90
N HIS A 157 8.37 14.49 2.57
CA HIS A 157 8.99 13.30 1.96
C HIS A 157 7.97 12.35 1.31
N LEU A 158 6.68 12.67 1.40
CA LEU A 158 5.59 11.81 0.96
C LEU A 158 5.60 11.58 -0.55
N ILE A 159 5.38 10.35 -0.94
CA ILE A 159 5.16 9.91 -2.31
C ILE A 159 3.66 9.65 -2.49
N TYR A 160 3.08 10.13 -3.58
CA TYR A 160 1.66 9.95 -3.85
C TYR A 160 1.45 8.94 -4.98
N LEU A 161 0.60 7.94 -4.72
CA LEU A 161 0.16 6.91 -5.66
C LEU A 161 -1.31 7.13 -6.00
N ALA A 162 -1.62 7.25 -7.28
CA ALA A 162 -2.98 7.37 -7.78
C ALA A 162 -3.54 5.99 -8.15
N GLU A 163 -4.61 5.59 -7.51
CA GLU A 163 -5.29 4.33 -7.79
C GLU A 163 -6.50 4.53 -8.69
N LYS A 164 -6.88 3.43 -9.38
CA LYS A 164 -8.05 3.37 -10.28
C LYS A 164 -8.02 4.41 -11.41
N VAL A 165 -6.80 4.78 -11.83
CA VAL A 165 -6.57 5.60 -13.02
C VAL A 165 -6.78 4.73 -14.26
N GLU A 166 -7.90 4.92 -14.96
CA GLU A 166 -8.28 4.07 -16.08
C GLU A 166 -8.07 4.72 -17.45
N THR A 167 -7.96 6.04 -17.49
CA THR A 167 -7.85 6.79 -18.74
C THR A 167 -6.55 7.59 -18.80
N HIS A 168 -6.08 7.83 -20.02
CA HIS A 168 -4.92 8.70 -20.23
C HIS A 168 -5.16 10.14 -19.74
N GLN A 169 -6.40 10.62 -19.76
CA GLN A 169 -6.74 11.95 -19.23
C GLN A 169 -6.60 12.00 -17.71
N GLU A 170 -7.07 10.98 -17.00
CA GLU A 170 -6.86 10.86 -15.53
C GLU A 170 -5.38 10.76 -15.18
N PHE A 171 -4.61 9.97 -15.93
CA PHE A 171 -3.17 9.86 -15.75
C PHE A 171 -2.47 11.23 -15.85
N LEU A 172 -2.77 12.00 -16.91
CA LEU A 172 -2.21 13.35 -17.06
C LEU A 172 -2.69 14.33 -15.98
N ALA A 173 -3.93 14.20 -15.53
CA ALA A 173 -4.45 14.99 -14.41
C ALA A 173 -3.71 14.67 -13.11
N ALA A 174 -3.55 13.39 -12.79
CA ALA A 174 -2.80 12.95 -11.61
C ALA A 174 -1.34 13.42 -11.64
N GLN A 175 -0.64 13.30 -12.78
CA GLN A 175 0.72 13.83 -12.90
C GLN A 175 0.79 15.32 -12.58
N LYS A 176 -0.16 16.13 -13.08
CA LYS A 176 -0.21 17.59 -12.81
C LYS A 176 -0.49 17.90 -11.35
N MET A 177 -1.21 17.05 -10.63
CA MET A 177 -1.45 17.19 -9.19
C MET A 177 -0.22 16.86 -8.35
N GLY A 178 0.78 16.14 -8.90
CA GLY A 178 2.01 15.77 -8.19
C GLY A 178 2.13 14.28 -7.87
N PHE A 179 1.27 13.44 -8.42
CA PHE A 179 1.42 12.00 -8.31
C PHE A 179 2.65 11.50 -9.08
N SER A 180 3.37 10.57 -8.49
CA SER A 180 4.57 9.95 -9.08
C SER A 180 4.43 8.45 -9.32
N LEU A 181 3.42 7.83 -8.72
CA LEU A 181 3.08 6.41 -8.87
C LEU A 181 1.61 6.24 -9.29
N PHE A 182 1.33 5.13 -10.03
CA PHE A 182 0.03 4.85 -10.66
C PHE A 182 -0.26 3.36 -10.69
#